data_283e154d59473d504fe61eb73a0e8096
#
_entry.id   283e154d59473d504fe61eb73a0e8096
#
_cell.length_a   1.000
_cell.length_b   1.000
_cell.length_c   1.000
_cell.angle_alpha   90.00
_cell.angle_beta   90.00
_cell.angle_gamma   90.00
#
_symmetry.space_group_name_H-M   'P 1'
#
loop_
_entity.id
_entity.type
_entity.pdbx_description
1 polymer ?
#
loop_
_entity_poly.entity_id
_entity_poly.type
_entity_poly.pdbx_seq_one_letter_code
_entity_poly.pdbx_strand_id
1 'polypeptide(L)'
;MDSSSPESPDTPGPAARPEFTKEQEATLLLAACRRVTAAVRRQKAESTGRLLGDVAKTRVYGAFVTLRREGRLRSCCGHLGPVVSLDHALDHAADRAATDDPRFPPIARSELNQLDVDVWVLWGPEPVTARGEDRIAAVVIGKHGLLIERGYNRGLLLPGVAVEHGFDAKTFLQQVCVKAGLPTDAWKRDDTSLMIFEGQAIQGRMADVCPPSGEDDVRPAAVAGRFYPGTPREVQSELDQLFASLPPSPPQPWAGAMAPHAGWVYSGRLAAAVFSRIAIPDCAIVLCPKHRAGGARWAVAPHRRWLFPGGELASDPELAARLADGVEGLELDADAHREEHAIEVQLPLLARLAPRLRVVGITVGDSPLPELLRFGVAMSVVLRDMPQRPLLLVSSDMNHFADVAATQRLDGLALNAIATRDPELVYETVRQNRISMCGLAPCVVVMEALRWLGLLNRCESVGRATSADAGGPSDRVVGYAGLLFG
;
A
#
# COMPACT_ATOMS: atom_id res chain seq x y z
N MET A 1 67.67 -9.21 -29.05
CA MET A 1 66.92 -8.04 -28.58
C MET A 1 65.46 -8.33 -28.96
N ASP A 2 64.79 -8.91 -28.01
CA ASP A 2 63.44 -9.43 -28.19
C ASP A 2 62.47 -8.34 -27.73
N SER A 3 61.68 -7.83 -28.65
CA SER A 3 60.68 -6.81 -28.39
C SER A 3 59.31 -7.45 -28.35
N SER A 4 58.94 -8.04 -27.21
CA SER A 4 57.58 -8.43 -26.91
C SER A 4 56.81 -7.20 -26.44
N SER A 5 55.93 -6.68 -27.26
CA SER A 5 54.90 -5.70 -26.89
C SER A 5 53.93 -6.34 -25.90
N PRO A 6 53.45 -5.62 -24.87
CA PRO A 6 52.43 -6.17 -23.96
C PRO A 6 51.08 -6.29 -24.67
N GLU A 7 50.54 -7.47 -24.65
CA GLU A 7 49.12 -7.74 -25.02
C GLU A 7 48.19 -6.86 -24.20
N SER A 8 47.32 -6.16 -24.89
CA SER A 8 46.23 -5.39 -24.28
C SER A 8 45.30 -6.32 -23.50
N PRO A 9 44.75 -5.89 -22.35
CA PRO A 9 43.83 -6.74 -21.56
C PRO A 9 42.60 -7.08 -22.41
N ASP A 10 42.24 -8.35 -22.42
CA ASP A 10 41.07 -8.95 -23.03
C ASP A 10 39.84 -8.03 -22.99
N THR A 11 39.47 -7.47 -24.10
CA THR A 11 38.14 -6.88 -24.28
C THR A 11 37.17 -8.07 -24.33
N PRO A 12 36.26 -8.22 -23.38
CA PRO A 12 35.35 -9.36 -23.37
C PRO A 12 34.52 -9.33 -24.66
N GLY A 13 34.51 -10.45 -25.38
CA GLY A 13 33.72 -10.63 -26.59
C GLY A 13 32.22 -10.33 -26.37
N PRO A 14 31.46 -10.10 -27.47
CA PRO A 14 30.04 -9.80 -27.38
C PRO A 14 29.30 -10.90 -26.58
N ALA A 15 28.38 -10.51 -25.69
CA ALA A 15 27.56 -11.46 -24.95
C ALA A 15 26.75 -12.31 -25.94
N ALA A 16 26.98 -13.63 -25.93
CA ALA A 16 26.21 -14.56 -26.75
C ALA A 16 24.73 -14.60 -26.28
N ARG A 17 23.85 -15.05 -27.17
CA ARG A 17 22.44 -15.26 -26.84
C ARG A 17 22.32 -16.25 -25.67
N PRO A 18 21.76 -15.84 -24.53
CA PRO A 18 21.49 -16.78 -23.45
C PRO A 18 20.28 -17.66 -23.80
N GLU A 19 20.36 -18.93 -23.46
CA GLU A 19 19.22 -19.84 -23.57
C GLU A 19 18.71 -20.15 -22.16
N PHE A 20 17.43 -19.87 -21.94
CA PHE A 20 16.76 -20.13 -20.66
C PHE A 20 15.69 -21.21 -20.84
N THR A 21 15.67 -22.16 -19.92
CA THR A 21 14.53 -23.07 -19.77
C THR A 21 13.32 -22.30 -19.23
N LYS A 22 12.13 -22.85 -19.38
CA LYS A 22 10.88 -22.25 -18.81
C LYS A 22 10.96 -22.05 -17.30
N GLU A 23 11.62 -22.94 -16.59
CA GLU A 23 11.85 -22.84 -15.16
C GLU A 23 12.80 -21.69 -14.81
N GLN A 24 13.86 -21.51 -15.60
CA GLN A 24 14.80 -20.39 -15.44
C GLN A 24 14.14 -19.06 -15.78
N GLU A 25 13.30 -18.98 -16.83
CA GLU A 25 12.49 -17.79 -17.14
C GLU A 25 11.56 -17.43 -15.96
N ALA A 26 10.87 -18.41 -15.39
CA ALA A 26 10.01 -18.20 -14.22
C ALA A 26 10.81 -17.70 -13.00
N THR A 27 12.03 -18.25 -12.80
CA THR A 27 12.90 -17.82 -11.71
C THR A 27 13.44 -16.41 -11.91
N LEU A 28 13.77 -16.03 -13.15
CA LEU A 28 14.17 -14.65 -13.50
C LEU A 28 13.07 -13.65 -13.19
N LEU A 29 11.85 -13.97 -13.59
CA LEU A 29 10.68 -13.14 -13.33
C LEU A 29 10.41 -13.03 -11.81
N LEU A 30 10.47 -14.14 -11.07
CA LEU A 30 10.33 -14.15 -9.61
C LEU A 30 11.40 -13.30 -8.93
N ALA A 31 12.66 -13.39 -9.37
CA ALA A 31 13.75 -12.59 -8.81
C ALA A 31 13.52 -11.08 -9.02
N ALA A 32 13.11 -10.69 -10.23
CA ALA A 32 12.76 -9.29 -10.51
C ALA A 32 11.59 -8.81 -9.64
N CYS A 33 10.51 -9.59 -9.56
CA CYS A 33 9.33 -9.26 -8.74
C CYS A 33 9.67 -9.11 -7.26
N ARG A 34 10.46 -10.04 -6.70
CA ARG A 34 10.92 -9.95 -5.30
C ARG A 34 11.79 -8.74 -5.06
N ARG A 35 12.67 -8.41 -6.00
CA ARG A 35 13.55 -7.24 -5.90
C ARG A 35 12.75 -5.93 -5.93
N VAL A 36 11.83 -5.78 -6.89
CA VAL A 36 10.89 -4.65 -6.96
C VAL A 36 10.09 -4.53 -5.66
N THR A 37 9.53 -5.64 -5.17
CA THR A 37 8.77 -5.66 -3.92
C THR A 37 9.60 -5.21 -2.73
N ALA A 38 10.83 -5.70 -2.59
CA ALA A 38 11.74 -5.32 -1.50
C ALA A 38 12.11 -3.83 -1.57
N ALA A 39 12.41 -3.30 -2.76
CA ALA A 39 12.72 -1.88 -2.96
C ALA A 39 11.52 -0.98 -2.58
N VAL A 40 10.31 -1.30 -3.07
CA VAL A 40 9.07 -0.57 -2.74
C VAL A 40 8.78 -0.62 -1.23
N ARG A 41 9.04 -1.74 -0.57
CA ARG A 41 8.82 -1.93 0.87
C ARG A 41 9.96 -1.42 1.74
N ARG A 42 11.06 -0.94 1.13
CA ARG A 42 12.30 -0.54 1.82
C ARG A 42 12.84 -1.65 2.73
N GLN A 43 12.74 -2.88 2.25
CA GLN A 43 13.23 -4.08 2.93
C GLN A 43 14.54 -4.53 2.31
N LYS A 44 15.34 -5.31 3.07
CA LYS A 44 16.54 -5.94 2.51
C LYS A 44 16.11 -7.01 1.51
N ALA A 45 16.51 -6.84 0.25
CA ALA A 45 16.22 -7.82 -0.79
C ALA A 45 16.99 -9.14 -0.54
N GLU A 46 16.37 -10.25 -0.90
CA GLU A 46 17.07 -11.53 -1.07
C GLU A 46 18.09 -11.41 -2.21
N SER A 47 19.20 -12.13 -2.13
CA SER A 47 20.22 -12.12 -3.19
C SER A 47 19.66 -12.73 -4.48
N THR A 48 19.55 -11.93 -5.53
CA THR A 48 19.15 -12.38 -6.87
C THR A 48 20.08 -13.49 -7.38
N GLY A 49 21.38 -13.38 -7.13
CA GLY A 49 22.34 -14.42 -7.48
C GLY A 49 22.05 -15.77 -6.81
N ARG A 50 21.53 -15.77 -5.56
CA ARG A 50 21.14 -17.00 -4.89
C ARG A 50 19.88 -17.63 -5.50
N LEU A 51 18.90 -16.80 -5.86
CA LEU A 51 17.68 -17.28 -6.50
C LEU A 51 17.95 -17.84 -7.91
N LEU A 52 18.78 -17.18 -8.68
CA LEU A 52 19.08 -17.55 -10.06
C LEU A 52 20.03 -18.75 -10.17
N GLY A 53 20.79 -19.09 -9.12
CA GLY A 53 21.74 -20.20 -9.14
C GLY A 53 22.77 -20.05 -10.29
N ASP A 54 22.91 -21.07 -11.10
CA ASP A 54 23.92 -21.11 -12.17
C ASP A 54 23.73 -20.03 -13.25
N VAL A 55 22.47 -19.60 -13.51
CA VAL A 55 22.22 -18.56 -14.52
C VAL A 55 22.56 -17.14 -14.04
N ALA A 56 22.84 -16.96 -12.75
CA ALA A 56 23.19 -15.66 -12.18
C ALA A 56 24.41 -15.03 -12.86
N LYS A 57 25.39 -15.84 -13.22
CA LYS A 57 26.66 -15.42 -13.83
C LYS A 57 26.63 -15.34 -15.35
N THR A 58 25.48 -15.63 -15.97
CA THR A 58 25.30 -15.46 -17.41
C THR A 58 25.68 -14.03 -17.80
N ARG A 59 26.56 -13.90 -18.80
CA ARG A 59 27.02 -12.60 -19.28
C ARG A 59 26.01 -12.01 -20.24
N VAL A 60 25.54 -10.80 -19.92
CA VAL A 60 24.50 -10.08 -20.69
C VAL A 60 25.00 -8.68 -21.05
N TYR A 61 24.46 -8.10 -22.12
CA TYR A 61 24.70 -6.70 -22.49
C TYR A 61 23.88 -5.77 -21.59
N GLY A 62 22.78 -6.24 -21.03
CA GLY A 62 21.97 -5.51 -20.08
C GLY A 62 20.70 -6.22 -19.71
N ALA A 63 19.97 -5.63 -18.74
CA ALA A 63 18.62 -6.03 -18.40
C ALA A 63 17.76 -4.78 -18.16
N PHE A 64 16.45 -4.90 -18.47
CA PHE A 64 15.45 -3.88 -18.16
C PHE A 64 14.28 -4.51 -17.46
N VAL A 65 13.71 -3.77 -16.50
CA VAL A 65 12.44 -4.11 -15.85
C VAL A 65 11.44 -3.05 -16.23
N THR A 66 10.37 -3.47 -16.91
CA THR A 66 9.24 -2.62 -17.27
C THR A 66 8.06 -3.00 -16.42
N LEU A 67 7.47 -2.02 -15.77
CA LEU A 67 6.26 -2.17 -14.95
C LEU A 67 5.11 -1.48 -15.69
N ARG A 68 3.98 -2.19 -15.82
CA ARG A 68 2.75 -1.66 -16.43
C ARG A 68 1.60 -1.79 -15.44
N ARG A 69 0.67 -0.86 -15.50
CA ARG A 69 -0.58 -0.93 -14.75
C ARG A 69 -1.71 -0.73 -15.75
N GLU A 70 -2.66 -1.67 -15.79
CA GLU A 70 -3.78 -1.64 -16.75
C GLU A 70 -3.31 -1.46 -18.21
N GLY A 71 -2.23 -2.14 -18.58
CA GLY A 71 -1.61 -2.06 -19.90
C GLY A 71 -0.82 -0.78 -20.17
N ARG A 72 -0.85 0.22 -19.30
CA ARG A 72 -0.11 1.49 -19.44
C ARG A 72 1.25 1.42 -18.76
N LEU A 73 2.26 2.04 -19.39
CA LEU A 73 3.59 2.15 -18.82
C LEU A 73 3.54 2.89 -17.48
N ARG A 74 4.07 2.25 -16.41
CA ARG A 74 4.16 2.83 -15.08
C ARG A 74 5.61 3.12 -14.68
N SER A 75 6.55 2.31 -15.13
CA SER A 75 8.00 2.51 -14.98
C SER A 75 8.76 1.61 -15.95
N CYS A 76 9.95 2.05 -16.41
CA CYS A 76 10.86 1.22 -17.18
C CYS A 76 12.29 1.70 -16.95
N CYS A 77 13.06 0.92 -16.22
CA CYS A 77 14.46 1.19 -15.95
C CYS A 77 15.33 -0.03 -16.27
N GLY A 78 16.61 0.21 -16.52
CA GLY A 78 17.52 -0.86 -16.83
C GLY A 78 18.98 -0.49 -16.65
N HIS A 79 19.79 -1.50 -16.84
CA HIS A 79 21.24 -1.42 -16.98
C HIS A 79 21.63 -1.79 -18.40
N LEU A 80 22.38 -0.93 -19.05
CA LEU A 80 22.97 -1.17 -20.37
C LEU A 80 24.41 -0.70 -20.34
N GLY A 81 25.32 -1.51 -20.79
CA GLY A 81 26.73 -1.10 -20.82
C GLY A 81 27.69 -2.26 -21.03
N PRO A 82 28.91 -2.17 -20.49
CA PRO A 82 29.85 -3.28 -20.59
C PRO A 82 29.19 -4.57 -20.11
N VAL A 83 29.53 -5.67 -20.81
CA VAL A 83 28.93 -6.98 -20.48
C VAL A 83 29.13 -7.31 -19.01
N VAL A 84 28.02 -7.49 -18.30
CA VAL A 84 27.93 -7.77 -16.84
C VAL A 84 27.22 -9.08 -16.57
N SER A 85 27.25 -9.54 -15.33
CA SER A 85 26.47 -10.71 -14.93
C SER A 85 24.98 -10.37 -14.84
N LEU A 86 24.14 -11.35 -15.14
CA LEU A 86 22.68 -11.20 -15.19
C LEU A 86 22.09 -10.79 -13.83
N ASP A 87 22.60 -11.35 -12.72
CA ASP A 87 22.18 -10.97 -11.38
C ASP A 87 22.41 -9.48 -11.11
N HIS A 88 23.57 -8.96 -11.47
CA HIS A 88 23.88 -7.54 -11.29
C HIS A 88 23.01 -6.62 -12.16
N ALA A 89 22.85 -6.98 -13.44
CA ALA A 89 22.00 -6.21 -14.36
C ALA A 89 20.55 -6.17 -13.90
N LEU A 90 20.02 -7.31 -13.43
CA LEU A 90 18.64 -7.45 -12.96
C LEU A 90 18.40 -6.68 -11.66
N ASP A 91 19.33 -6.78 -10.69
CA ASP A 91 19.24 -6.03 -9.44
C ASP A 91 19.13 -4.54 -9.69
N HIS A 92 20.04 -4.01 -10.52
CA HIS A 92 20.07 -2.58 -10.86
C HIS A 92 18.80 -2.14 -11.60
N ALA A 93 18.31 -2.97 -12.54
CA ALA A 93 17.12 -2.65 -13.31
C ALA A 93 15.86 -2.63 -12.42
N ALA A 94 15.70 -3.63 -11.54
CA ALA A 94 14.55 -3.78 -10.68
C ALA A 94 14.48 -2.69 -9.60
N ASP A 95 15.59 -2.38 -8.92
CA ASP A 95 15.64 -1.33 -7.92
C ASP A 95 15.25 0.02 -8.51
N ARG A 96 15.83 0.38 -9.68
CA ARG A 96 15.52 1.65 -10.34
C ARG A 96 14.10 1.70 -10.88
N ALA A 97 13.58 0.60 -11.41
CA ALA A 97 12.18 0.56 -11.86
C ALA A 97 11.20 0.78 -10.70
N ALA A 98 11.56 0.36 -9.49
CA ALA A 98 10.74 0.56 -8.30
C ALA A 98 10.72 2.02 -7.79
N THR A 99 11.89 2.72 -7.85
CA THR A 99 12.08 3.97 -7.10
C THR A 99 12.62 5.16 -7.90
N ASP A 100 13.30 4.94 -9.03
CA ASP A 100 14.17 5.94 -9.66
C ASP A 100 13.86 6.22 -11.14
N ASP A 101 12.67 5.90 -11.63
CA ASP A 101 12.26 6.34 -12.98
C ASP A 101 11.89 7.83 -12.94
N PRO A 102 12.67 8.73 -13.61
CA PRO A 102 12.43 10.17 -13.49
C PRO A 102 11.12 10.65 -14.12
N ARG A 103 10.43 9.80 -14.86
CA ARG A 103 9.16 10.14 -15.54
C ARG A 103 7.94 9.92 -14.63
N PHE A 104 8.09 9.15 -13.55
CA PHE A 104 7.00 8.73 -12.69
C PHE A 104 7.39 8.83 -11.21
N PRO A 105 6.43 9.03 -10.30
CA PRO A 105 6.71 8.88 -8.87
C PRO A 105 7.12 7.43 -8.55
N PRO A 106 7.84 7.18 -7.43
CA PRO A 106 8.12 5.83 -6.96
C PRO A 106 6.87 4.95 -6.93
N ILE A 107 7.03 3.66 -7.16
CA ILE A 107 5.92 2.69 -7.09
C ILE A 107 5.37 2.65 -5.66
N ALA A 108 4.07 2.82 -5.50
CA ALA A 108 3.41 2.66 -4.22
C ALA A 108 3.19 1.16 -3.88
N ARG A 109 3.14 0.81 -2.59
CA ARG A 109 2.91 -0.58 -2.16
C ARG A 109 1.57 -1.13 -2.65
N SER A 110 0.54 -0.30 -2.67
CA SER A 110 -0.79 -0.62 -3.17
C SER A 110 -0.83 -1.01 -4.64
N GLU A 111 0.15 -0.56 -5.44
CA GLU A 111 0.24 -0.86 -6.86
C GLU A 111 0.81 -2.25 -7.14
N LEU A 112 1.63 -2.83 -6.22
CA LEU A 112 2.40 -4.05 -6.48
C LEU A 112 1.56 -5.19 -7.09
N ASN A 113 0.39 -5.47 -6.54
CA ASN A 113 -0.47 -6.56 -7.01
C ASN A 113 -1.22 -6.25 -8.32
N GLN A 114 -1.17 -5.00 -8.78
CA GLN A 114 -1.82 -4.53 -10.01
C GLN A 114 -0.85 -4.41 -11.19
N LEU A 115 0.44 -4.69 -10.94
CA LEU A 115 1.49 -4.53 -11.95
C LEU A 115 1.66 -5.78 -12.81
N ASP A 116 1.77 -5.55 -14.11
CA ASP A 116 2.38 -6.48 -15.05
C ASP A 116 3.89 -6.17 -15.13
N VAL A 117 4.72 -7.19 -15.22
CA VAL A 117 6.18 -7.09 -15.20
C VAL A 117 6.76 -7.73 -16.45
N ASP A 118 7.57 -6.95 -17.20
CA ASP A 118 8.36 -7.46 -18.32
C ASP A 118 9.84 -7.37 -17.92
N VAL A 119 10.53 -8.49 -17.90
CA VAL A 119 11.99 -8.57 -17.74
C VAL A 119 12.62 -8.77 -19.11
N TRP A 120 13.38 -7.77 -19.54
CA TRP A 120 14.18 -7.86 -20.78
C TRP A 120 15.60 -8.26 -20.44
N VAL A 121 16.11 -9.29 -21.10
CA VAL A 121 17.52 -9.67 -21.10
C VAL A 121 18.09 -9.37 -22.49
N LEU A 122 19.22 -8.63 -22.54
CA LEU A 122 19.80 -8.10 -23.77
C LEU A 122 21.17 -8.71 -24.04
N TRP A 123 21.48 -8.97 -25.32
CA TRP A 123 22.78 -9.54 -25.79
C TRP A 123 23.14 -9.06 -27.19
N GLY A 124 24.29 -9.47 -27.67
CA GLY A 124 24.77 -9.27 -29.05
C GLY A 124 24.81 -7.81 -29.49
N PRO A 125 25.44 -6.88 -28.71
CA PRO A 125 25.62 -5.52 -29.18
C PRO A 125 26.51 -5.49 -30.41
N GLU A 126 26.04 -4.88 -31.50
CA GLU A 126 26.75 -4.79 -32.77
C GLU A 126 26.68 -3.36 -33.33
N PRO A 127 27.81 -2.73 -33.64
CA PRO A 127 27.80 -1.40 -34.24
C PRO A 127 27.33 -1.46 -35.70
N VAL A 128 26.44 -0.56 -36.08
CA VAL A 128 25.97 -0.40 -37.45
C VAL A 128 26.98 0.43 -38.23
N THR A 129 27.79 -0.23 -39.05
CA THR A 129 28.82 0.40 -39.89
C THR A 129 28.27 1.05 -41.14
N ALA A 130 27.06 0.68 -41.58
CA ALA A 130 26.35 1.33 -42.68
C ALA A 130 26.16 2.84 -42.43
N ARG A 131 26.03 3.62 -43.49
CA ARG A 131 25.90 5.08 -43.44
C ARG A 131 24.62 5.55 -44.13
N GLY A 132 24.17 6.73 -43.73
CA GLY A 132 23.01 7.35 -44.35
C GLY A 132 21.79 6.43 -44.35
N GLU A 133 21.10 6.30 -45.46
CA GLU A 133 19.90 5.48 -45.60
C GLU A 133 20.14 3.97 -45.60
N ASP A 134 21.37 3.53 -45.86
CA ASP A 134 21.71 2.10 -45.80
C ASP A 134 21.59 1.52 -44.38
N ARG A 135 21.55 2.38 -43.33
CA ARG A 135 21.29 1.96 -41.97
C ARG A 135 19.90 1.32 -41.78
N ILE A 136 18.95 1.63 -42.67
CA ILE A 136 17.60 1.03 -42.63
C ILE A 136 17.68 -0.49 -42.81
N ALA A 137 18.53 -0.95 -43.77
CA ALA A 137 18.68 -2.36 -44.06
C ALA A 137 19.35 -3.18 -42.95
N ALA A 138 20.07 -2.50 -42.04
CA ALA A 138 20.69 -3.15 -40.90
C ALA A 138 19.71 -3.43 -39.75
N VAL A 139 18.51 -2.82 -39.75
CA VAL A 139 17.52 -2.92 -38.66
C VAL A 139 16.42 -3.93 -39.01
N VAL A 140 16.30 -4.98 -38.20
CA VAL A 140 15.26 -6.00 -38.34
C VAL A 140 14.24 -5.81 -37.21
N ILE A 141 13.01 -5.44 -37.59
CA ILE A 141 11.90 -5.21 -36.63
C ILE A 141 11.56 -6.51 -35.92
N GLY A 142 11.31 -6.42 -34.60
CA GLY A 142 11.02 -7.54 -33.71
C GLY A 142 12.24 -8.32 -33.24
N LYS A 143 13.43 -8.08 -33.88
CA LYS A 143 14.69 -8.71 -33.50
C LYS A 143 15.61 -7.70 -32.79
N HIS A 144 15.80 -6.53 -33.39
CA HIS A 144 16.77 -5.56 -32.95
C HIS A 144 16.15 -4.48 -32.05
N GLY A 145 16.83 -4.18 -30.95
CA GLY A 145 16.77 -2.91 -30.26
C GLY A 145 17.78 -1.94 -30.82
N LEU A 146 17.63 -0.66 -30.56
CA LEU A 146 18.50 0.41 -31.06
C LEU A 146 19.07 1.23 -29.90
N LEU A 147 20.36 1.49 -29.97
CA LEU A 147 21.07 2.49 -29.17
C LEU A 147 21.69 3.52 -30.12
N ILE A 148 21.33 4.80 -29.92
CA ILE A 148 21.89 5.90 -30.68
C ILE A 148 22.60 6.86 -29.74
N GLU A 149 23.79 7.32 -30.17
CA GLU A 149 24.62 8.26 -29.42
C GLU A 149 25.21 9.34 -30.32
N ARG A 150 25.14 10.59 -29.84
CA ARG A 150 25.76 11.73 -30.49
C ARG A 150 26.12 12.81 -29.47
N GLY A 151 27.43 13.00 -29.24
CA GLY A 151 27.88 13.87 -28.16
C GLY A 151 27.39 13.37 -26.80
N TYR A 152 26.68 14.20 -26.08
CA TYR A 152 26.06 13.83 -24.79
C TYR A 152 24.64 13.23 -24.89
N ASN A 153 24.08 13.24 -26.10
CA ASN A 153 22.73 12.73 -26.35
C ASN A 153 22.79 11.21 -26.56
N ARG A 154 21.95 10.51 -25.80
CA ARG A 154 21.86 9.05 -25.85
C ARG A 154 20.39 8.62 -25.79
N GLY A 155 19.98 7.72 -26.68
CA GLY A 155 18.63 7.17 -26.71
C GLY A 155 18.65 5.68 -26.97
N LEU A 156 17.76 4.96 -26.30
CA LEU A 156 17.61 3.51 -26.41
C LEU A 156 16.15 3.14 -26.61
N LEU A 157 15.88 2.22 -27.52
CA LEU A 157 14.60 1.55 -27.71
C LEU A 157 14.80 0.03 -27.70
N LEU A 158 14.00 -0.67 -26.91
CA LEU A 158 14.01 -2.13 -26.79
C LEU A 158 13.41 -2.79 -28.06
N PRO A 159 13.76 -4.06 -28.39
CA PRO A 159 13.29 -4.73 -29.60
C PRO A 159 11.76 -4.78 -29.76
N GLY A 160 11.03 -4.89 -28.66
CA GLY A 160 9.56 -4.95 -28.66
C GLY A 160 8.86 -3.64 -29.01
N VAL A 161 9.53 -2.49 -28.85
CA VAL A 161 8.90 -1.17 -29.03
C VAL A 161 8.41 -0.96 -30.47
N ALA A 162 9.19 -1.38 -31.46
CA ALA A 162 8.80 -1.24 -32.86
C ALA A 162 7.57 -2.08 -33.21
N VAL A 163 7.48 -3.28 -32.65
CA VAL A 163 6.34 -4.19 -32.82
C VAL A 163 5.09 -3.63 -32.14
N GLU A 164 5.23 -3.18 -30.89
CA GLU A 164 4.14 -2.63 -30.07
C GLU A 164 3.50 -1.39 -30.72
N HIS A 165 4.29 -0.55 -31.40
CA HIS A 165 3.82 0.66 -32.05
C HIS A 165 3.62 0.56 -33.57
N GLY A 166 3.85 -0.62 -34.17
CA GLY A 166 3.73 -0.82 -35.62
C GLY A 166 4.73 -0.02 -36.45
N PHE A 167 5.95 0.23 -35.92
CA PHE A 167 6.98 0.99 -36.63
C PHE A 167 7.69 0.11 -37.69
N ASP A 168 7.95 0.70 -38.85
CA ASP A 168 8.95 0.18 -39.78
C ASP A 168 10.36 0.56 -39.34
N ALA A 169 11.38 0.02 -39.99
CA ALA A 169 12.80 0.25 -39.65
C ALA A 169 13.18 1.75 -39.71
N LYS A 170 12.65 2.48 -40.69
CA LYS A 170 12.90 3.93 -40.83
C LYS A 170 12.27 4.71 -39.67
N THR A 171 11.02 4.44 -39.37
CA THR A 171 10.29 5.08 -38.24
C THR A 171 10.97 4.75 -36.91
N PHE A 172 11.43 3.51 -36.74
CA PHE A 172 12.12 3.09 -35.53
C PHE A 172 13.43 3.84 -35.32
N LEU A 173 14.21 4.07 -36.39
CA LEU A 173 15.41 4.92 -36.37
C LEU A 173 15.10 6.39 -36.06
N GLN A 174 13.98 6.92 -36.57
CA GLN A 174 13.51 8.26 -36.22
C GLN A 174 13.14 8.36 -34.75
N GLN A 175 12.41 7.37 -34.21
CA GLN A 175 11.95 7.35 -32.83
C GLN A 175 13.11 7.20 -31.83
N VAL A 176 14.18 6.47 -32.16
CA VAL A 176 15.34 6.41 -31.24
C VAL A 176 16.09 7.76 -31.24
N CYS A 177 16.07 8.53 -32.32
CA CYS A 177 16.59 9.90 -32.34
C CYS A 177 15.77 10.82 -31.42
N VAL A 178 14.44 10.76 -31.53
CA VAL A 178 13.53 11.52 -30.64
C VAL A 178 13.80 11.15 -29.17
N LYS A 179 13.94 9.86 -28.87
CA LYS A 179 14.27 9.37 -27.53
C LYS A 179 15.60 9.91 -27.01
N ALA A 180 16.55 10.17 -27.89
CA ALA A 180 17.85 10.77 -27.58
C ALA A 180 17.81 12.31 -27.46
N GLY A 181 16.68 12.96 -27.76
CA GLY A 181 16.61 14.41 -27.89
C GLY A 181 17.32 14.96 -29.12
N LEU A 182 17.44 14.13 -30.16
CA LEU A 182 18.08 14.46 -31.43
C LEU A 182 17.02 14.75 -32.52
N PRO A 183 17.37 15.51 -33.60
CA PRO A 183 16.55 15.59 -34.79
C PRO A 183 16.21 14.21 -35.35
N THR A 184 15.04 14.04 -35.93
CA THR A 184 14.50 12.77 -36.42
C THR A 184 15.35 12.12 -37.54
N ASP A 185 16.19 12.90 -38.23
CA ASP A 185 17.10 12.48 -39.29
C ASP A 185 18.56 12.30 -38.81
N ALA A 186 18.84 12.50 -37.51
CA ALA A 186 20.20 12.42 -36.97
C ALA A 186 20.84 11.03 -37.17
N TRP A 187 20.03 9.99 -37.27
CA TRP A 187 20.51 8.63 -37.57
C TRP A 187 21.21 8.49 -38.92
N LYS A 188 21.04 9.43 -39.87
CA LYS A 188 21.72 9.42 -41.16
C LYS A 188 23.13 9.99 -41.11
N ARG A 189 23.48 10.69 -40.05
CA ARG A 189 24.74 11.46 -39.97
C ARG A 189 25.90 10.57 -39.59
N ASP A 190 27.08 10.89 -40.15
CA ASP A 190 28.33 10.16 -39.88
C ASP A 190 28.85 10.39 -38.45
N ASP A 191 28.51 11.53 -37.82
CA ASP A 191 28.85 11.85 -36.43
C ASP A 191 27.92 11.23 -35.40
N THR A 192 27.01 10.34 -35.84
CA THR A 192 26.06 9.64 -34.96
C THR A 192 26.40 8.15 -34.94
N SER A 193 26.71 7.64 -33.74
CA SER A 193 26.89 6.21 -33.49
C SER A 193 25.55 5.53 -33.39
N LEU A 194 25.42 4.37 -34.05
CA LEU A 194 24.24 3.52 -33.96
C LEU A 194 24.71 2.10 -33.65
N MET A 195 24.09 1.50 -32.61
CA MET A 195 24.25 0.08 -32.29
C MET A 195 22.91 -0.62 -32.36
N ILE A 196 22.92 -1.84 -32.84
CA ILE A 196 21.83 -2.79 -32.70
C ILE A 196 22.17 -3.79 -31.60
N PHE A 197 21.18 -4.36 -30.99
CA PHE A 197 21.30 -5.45 -30.00
C PHE A 197 20.04 -6.30 -30.04
N GLU A 198 20.12 -7.53 -29.57
CA GLU A 198 18.97 -8.43 -29.45
C GLU A 198 18.53 -8.53 -28.00
N GLY A 199 17.30 -9.03 -27.79
CA GLY A 199 16.78 -9.25 -26.46
C GLY A 199 15.52 -10.12 -26.44
N GLN A 200 15.25 -10.67 -25.28
CA GLN A 200 14.06 -11.47 -25.00
C GLN A 200 13.29 -10.85 -23.82
N ALA A 201 11.98 -10.74 -23.94
CA ALA A 201 11.10 -10.38 -22.85
C ALA A 201 10.55 -11.63 -22.17
N ILE A 202 10.57 -11.62 -20.83
CA ILE A 202 9.93 -12.61 -19.98
C ILE A 202 8.84 -11.85 -19.20
N GLN A 203 7.58 -12.26 -19.35
CA GLN A 203 6.43 -11.48 -18.90
C GLN A 203 5.59 -12.23 -17.87
N GLY A 204 4.95 -11.50 -16.96
CA GLY A 204 3.99 -12.05 -16.00
C GLY A 204 3.34 -10.96 -15.15
N ARG A 205 2.31 -11.35 -14.38
CA ARG A 205 1.71 -10.46 -13.39
C ARG A 205 2.41 -10.61 -12.05
N MET A 206 2.68 -9.48 -11.41
CA MET A 206 3.30 -9.45 -10.08
C MET A 206 2.54 -10.33 -9.08
N ALA A 207 1.21 -10.25 -9.06
CA ALA A 207 0.36 -11.03 -8.16
C ALA A 207 0.46 -12.55 -8.34
N ASP A 208 0.70 -13.01 -9.58
CA ASP A 208 0.79 -14.44 -9.91
C ASP A 208 2.19 -14.99 -9.64
N VAL A 209 3.21 -14.18 -9.90
CA VAL A 209 4.64 -14.56 -9.79
C VAL A 209 5.15 -14.43 -8.36
N CYS A 210 4.78 -13.35 -7.68
CA CYS A 210 5.18 -13.03 -6.32
C CYS A 210 3.93 -12.64 -5.51
N PRO A 211 3.05 -13.61 -5.25
CA PRO A 211 1.86 -13.34 -4.46
C PRO A 211 2.27 -12.74 -3.11
N PRO A 212 1.40 -11.93 -2.50
CA PRO A 212 1.66 -11.39 -1.17
C PRO A 212 2.13 -12.49 -0.24
N SER A 213 3.26 -12.31 0.43
CA SER A 213 3.77 -13.28 1.39
C SER A 213 2.73 -13.44 2.51
N GLY A 214 2.57 -14.64 3.06
CA GLY A 214 1.64 -14.89 4.17
C GLY A 214 1.88 -14.00 5.39
N GLU A 215 3.03 -13.33 5.48
CA GLU A 215 3.32 -12.29 6.46
C GLU A 215 2.51 -11.00 6.22
N ASP A 216 2.20 -10.67 4.96
CA ASP A 216 1.34 -9.53 4.63
C ASP A 216 -0.16 -9.86 4.81
N ASP A 217 -0.50 -11.15 4.84
CA ASP A 217 -1.87 -11.60 5.10
C ASP A 217 -2.29 -11.44 6.56
N VAL A 218 -1.34 -11.22 7.45
CA VAL A 218 -1.57 -11.20 8.89
C VAL A 218 -1.10 -9.89 9.50
N ARG A 219 -1.97 -9.23 10.25
CA ARG A 219 -1.59 -8.11 11.11
C ARG A 219 -1.33 -8.67 12.52
N PRO A 220 -0.07 -8.79 12.96
CA PRO A 220 0.24 -9.26 14.30
C PRO A 220 -0.14 -8.24 15.37
N ALA A 221 -0.30 -8.69 16.63
CA ALA A 221 -0.48 -7.79 17.75
C ALA A 221 0.75 -6.86 17.93
N ALA A 222 0.52 -5.55 18.00
CA ALA A 222 1.58 -4.56 18.17
C ALA A 222 1.58 -3.91 19.56
N VAL A 223 0.45 -3.91 20.27
CA VAL A 223 0.28 -3.23 21.56
C VAL A 223 -0.16 -4.13 22.71
N ALA A 224 -0.21 -5.43 22.48
CA ALA A 224 -0.40 -6.43 23.54
C ALA A 224 0.68 -6.30 24.63
N GLY A 225 0.33 -6.44 25.89
CA GLY A 225 1.20 -6.22 27.06
C GLY A 225 1.40 -4.73 27.41
N ARG A 226 0.81 -3.79 26.64
CA ARG A 226 0.90 -2.34 26.90
C ARG A 226 -0.47 -1.68 27.02
N PHE A 227 -1.36 -1.91 26.07
CA PHE A 227 -2.73 -1.37 26.06
C PHE A 227 -3.76 -2.35 26.60
N TYR A 228 -3.47 -3.63 26.51
CA TYR A 228 -4.27 -4.73 27.04
C TYR A 228 -3.32 -5.90 27.37
N PRO A 229 -3.76 -6.93 28.13
CA PRO A 229 -2.87 -7.99 28.56
C PRO A 229 -2.10 -8.69 27.43
N GLY A 230 -0.87 -9.15 27.72
CA GLY A 230 0.06 -9.70 26.73
C GLY A 230 -0.05 -11.19 26.50
N THR A 231 -0.77 -11.93 27.37
CA THR A 231 -0.89 -13.37 27.26
C THR A 231 -2.34 -13.82 27.05
N PRO A 232 -2.61 -14.95 26.38
CA PRO A 232 -3.95 -15.46 26.14
C PRO A 232 -4.78 -15.61 27.43
N ARG A 233 -4.15 -16.10 28.50
CA ARG A 233 -4.82 -16.32 29.79
C ARG A 233 -5.24 -15.01 30.45
N GLU A 234 -4.37 -14.02 30.42
CA GLU A 234 -4.66 -12.70 31.00
C GLU A 234 -5.72 -11.97 30.20
N VAL A 235 -5.66 -12.01 28.85
CA VAL A 235 -6.69 -11.43 27.97
C VAL A 235 -8.07 -12.03 28.31
N GLN A 236 -8.15 -13.38 28.39
CA GLN A 236 -9.42 -14.04 28.71
C GLN A 236 -9.94 -13.64 30.10
N SER A 237 -9.07 -13.60 31.10
CA SER A 237 -9.43 -13.21 32.46
C SER A 237 -9.96 -11.77 32.52
N GLU A 238 -9.31 -10.84 31.85
CA GLU A 238 -9.72 -9.43 31.80
C GLU A 238 -11.05 -9.26 31.04
N LEU A 239 -11.23 -9.95 29.92
CA LEU A 239 -12.49 -9.96 29.19
C LEU A 239 -13.64 -10.45 30.09
N ASP A 240 -13.45 -11.55 30.81
CA ASP A 240 -14.47 -12.10 31.72
C ASP A 240 -14.84 -11.09 32.82
N GLN A 241 -13.86 -10.37 33.37
CA GLN A 241 -14.09 -9.33 34.37
C GLN A 241 -14.85 -8.12 33.79
N LEU A 242 -14.39 -7.63 32.60
CA LEU A 242 -15.02 -6.48 31.95
C LEU A 242 -16.50 -6.76 31.66
N PHE A 243 -16.83 -7.90 31.06
CA PHE A 243 -18.21 -8.23 30.68
C PHE A 243 -19.08 -8.62 31.88
N ALA A 244 -18.53 -9.30 32.89
CA ALA A 244 -19.26 -9.64 34.10
C ALA A 244 -19.67 -8.40 34.94
N SER A 245 -18.93 -7.30 34.80
CA SER A 245 -19.18 -6.03 35.48
C SER A 245 -20.32 -5.21 34.88
N LEU A 246 -20.85 -5.61 33.71
CA LEU A 246 -21.83 -4.84 32.94
C LEU A 246 -23.27 -5.22 33.39
N PRO A 247 -24.19 -4.24 33.41
CA PRO A 247 -25.61 -4.54 33.62
C PRO A 247 -26.15 -5.33 32.41
N PRO A 248 -27.06 -6.28 32.64
CA PRO A 248 -27.73 -6.99 31.57
C PRO A 248 -28.44 -6.02 30.62
N SER A 249 -28.12 -6.12 29.32
CA SER A 249 -28.77 -5.35 28.27
C SER A 249 -28.92 -6.23 27.04
N PRO A 250 -30.15 -6.44 26.51
CA PRO A 250 -30.33 -7.21 25.30
C PRO A 250 -29.68 -6.49 24.13
N PRO A 251 -28.82 -7.17 23.32
CA PRO A 251 -28.22 -6.57 22.15
C PRO A 251 -29.28 -6.21 21.10
N GLN A 252 -29.14 -5.04 20.51
CA GLN A 252 -30.02 -4.52 19.46
C GLN A 252 -29.28 -4.25 18.16
N PRO A 253 -29.97 -4.21 17.01
CA PRO A 253 -29.35 -3.82 15.76
C PRO A 253 -29.03 -2.32 15.76
N TRP A 254 -27.76 -1.99 15.63
CA TRP A 254 -27.24 -0.64 15.45
C TRP A 254 -26.44 -0.59 14.16
N ALA A 255 -26.54 0.52 13.45
CA ALA A 255 -25.80 0.73 12.19
C ALA A 255 -24.36 1.17 12.43
N GLY A 256 -24.12 1.85 13.54
CA GLY A 256 -22.80 2.30 13.93
C GLY A 256 -22.64 2.47 15.43
N ALA A 257 -21.40 2.68 15.86
CA ALA A 257 -21.05 2.95 17.25
C ALA A 257 -19.76 3.76 17.35
N MET A 258 -19.52 4.37 18.51
CA MET A 258 -18.23 4.94 18.90
C MET A 258 -17.78 4.30 20.21
N ALA A 259 -16.54 3.80 20.24
CA ALA A 259 -15.91 3.21 21.42
C ALA A 259 -14.51 3.78 21.64
N PRO A 260 -14.07 4.00 22.89
CA PRO A 260 -12.74 4.52 23.20
C PRO A 260 -11.66 3.47 22.97
N HIS A 261 -10.40 3.92 22.76
CA HIS A 261 -9.26 3.07 22.44
C HIS A 261 -8.02 3.26 23.32
N ALA A 262 -8.17 3.90 24.47
CA ALA A 262 -7.11 3.90 25.48
C ALA A 262 -6.83 2.48 26.01
N GLY A 263 -5.78 2.32 26.82
CA GLY A 263 -5.53 1.04 27.47
C GLY A 263 -6.75 0.53 28.27
N TRP A 264 -7.00 -0.77 28.25
CA TRP A 264 -8.20 -1.39 28.84
C TRP A 264 -8.45 -1.03 30.31
N VAL A 265 -7.39 -0.81 31.07
CA VAL A 265 -7.49 -0.34 32.46
C VAL A 265 -8.29 0.96 32.59
N TYR A 266 -8.25 1.81 31.56
CA TYR A 266 -8.93 3.10 31.53
C TYR A 266 -10.27 3.07 30.81
N SER A 267 -10.31 2.42 29.64
CA SER A 267 -11.45 2.52 28.72
C SER A 267 -12.12 1.19 28.39
N GLY A 268 -11.52 0.07 28.75
CA GLY A 268 -12.00 -1.28 28.38
C GLY A 268 -13.44 -1.57 28.83
N ARG A 269 -13.81 -1.15 30.05
CA ARG A 269 -15.18 -1.33 30.57
C ARG A 269 -16.21 -0.57 29.73
N LEU A 270 -15.92 0.65 29.33
CA LEU A 270 -16.83 1.45 28.50
C LEU A 270 -16.92 0.88 27.07
N ALA A 271 -15.81 0.45 26.49
CA ALA A 271 -15.80 -0.21 25.18
C ALA A 271 -16.62 -1.52 25.21
N ALA A 272 -16.43 -2.36 26.23
CA ALA A 272 -17.22 -3.57 26.45
C ALA A 272 -18.71 -3.25 26.60
N ALA A 273 -19.07 -2.17 27.32
CA ALA A 273 -20.45 -1.73 27.48
C ALA A 273 -21.09 -1.28 26.15
N VAL A 274 -20.33 -0.65 25.25
CA VAL A 274 -20.79 -0.31 23.90
C VAL A 274 -21.09 -1.59 23.12
N PHE A 275 -20.14 -2.50 23.05
CA PHE A 275 -20.28 -3.71 22.21
C PHE A 275 -21.33 -4.68 22.74
N SER A 276 -21.51 -4.79 24.04
CA SER A 276 -22.56 -5.66 24.65
C SER A 276 -24.00 -5.25 24.29
N ARG A 277 -24.20 -4.01 23.83
CA ARG A 277 -25.51 -3.49 23.42
C ARG A 277 -25.81 -3.68 21.94
N ILE A 278 -24.84 -4.21 21.15
CA ILE A 278 -24.95 -4.35 19.72
C ILE A 278 -25.17 -5.81 19.34
N ALA A 279 -26.21 -6.09 18.57
CA ALA A 279 -26.31 -7.33 17.80
C ALA A 279 -25.30 -7.25 16.65
N ILE A 280 -24.05 -7.69 16.92
CA ILE A 280 -22.93 -7.51 16.00
C ILE A 280 -23.17 -8.34 14.74
N PRO A 281 -23.16 -7.73 13.52
CA PRO A 281 -23.31 -8.46 12.26
C PRO A 281 -22.03 -9.24 11.91
N ASP A 282 -22.03 -9.96 10.78
CA ASP A 282 -20.90 -10.77 10.33
C ASP A 282 -19.67 -9.95 9.90
N CYS A 283 -19.84 -8.63 9.70
CA CYS A 283 -18.76 -7.73 9.30
C CYS A 283 -18.85 -6.39 10.04
N ALA A 284 -17.69 -5.85 10.42
CA ALA A 284 -17.53 -4.49 10.93
C ALA A 284 -16.42 -3.76 10.18
N ILE A 285 -16.63 -2.46 9.93
CA ILE A 285 -15.59 -1.55 9.48
C ILE A 285 -15.21 -0.67 10.65
N VAL A 286 -13.98 -0.79 11.12
CA VAL A 286 -13.44 -0.02 12.24
C VAL A 286 -12.62 1.14 11.71
N LEU A 287 -13.12 2.36 11.85
CA LEU A 287 -12.40 3.57 11.48
C LEU A 287 -11.74 4.17 12.72
N CYS A 288 -10.46 4.49 12.61
CA CYS A 288 -9.70 5.11 13.69
C CYS A 288 -8.84 6.29 13.18
N PRO A 289 -8.40 7.20 14.08
CA PRO A 289 -7.43 8.20 13.72
C PRO A 289 -6.09 7.55 13.35
N LYS A 290 -5.33 8.22 12.51
CA LYS A 290 -3.97 7.82 12.16
C LYS A 290 -2.98 8.40 13.17
N HIS A 291 -2.53 7.59 14.13
CA HIS A 291 -1.59 8.03 15.17
C HIS A 291 -0.11 7.93 14.77
N ARG A 292 0.19 7.19 13.70
CA ARG A 292 1.56 6.93 13.25
C ARG A 292 1.87 7.64 11.93
N ALA A 293 3.10 8.12 11.79
CA ALA A 293 3.52 8.86 10.59
C ALA A 293 3.66 8.00 9.34
N GLY A 294 3.89 6.68 9.47
CA GLY A 294 4.08 5.76 8.34
C GLY A 294 2.80 5.51 7.52
N GLY A 295 2.94 5.17 6.24
CA GLY A 295 1.86 4.80 5.35
C GLY A 295 1.01 5.97 4.83
N ALA A 296 -0.02 5.64 4.03
CA ALA A 296 -0.93 6.59 3.41
C ALA A 296 -1.73 7.41 4.44
N ARG A 297 -2.17 8.61 4.03
CA ARG A 297 -2.98 9.49 4.90
C ARG A 297 -4.31 8.83 5.29
N TRP A 298 -4.97 8.20 4.35
CA TRP A 298 -6.13 7.36 4.54
C TRP A 298 -5.78 5.95 4.07
N ALA A 299 -5.89 4.99 4.95
CA ALA A 299 -5.46 3.64 4.64
C ALA A 299 -6.48 2.59 5.10
N VAL A 300 -6.83 1.67 4.21
CA VAL A 300 -7.54 0.44 4.56
C VAL A 300 -6.55 -0.71 4.66
N ALA A 301 -6.68 -1.53 5.70
CA ALA A 301 -5.81 -2.65 5.95
C ALA A 301 -5.96 -3.74 4.88
N PRO A 302 -4.87 -4.16 4.21
CA PRO A 302 -4.92 -5.22 3.21
C PRO A 302 -4.91 -6.63 3.81
N HIS A 303 -4.72 -6.75 5.12
CA HIS A 303 -4.55 -8.00 5.81
C HIS A 303 -5.80 -8.89 5.71
N ARG A 304 -5.59 -10.22 5.69
CA ARG A 304 -6.68 -11.21 5.76
C ARG A 304 -7.05 -11.57 7.19
N ARG A 305 -6.13 -11.36 8.14
CA ARG A 305 -6.33 -11.71 9.55
C ARG A 305 -5.71 -10.68 10.48
N TRP A 306 -6.34 -10.49 11.61
CA TRP A 306 -5.88 -9.68 12.73
C TRP A 306 -5.60 -10.59 13.91
N LEU A 307 -4.35 -10.63 14.39
CA LEU A 307 -3.98 -11.44 15.54
C LEU A 307 -3.97 -10.63 16.83
N PHE A 308 -4.34 -11.28 17.90
CA PHE A 308 -4.17 -10.81 19.27
C PHE A 308 -3.90 -12.01 20.19
N PRO A 309 -3.35 -11.82 21.42
CA PRO A 309 -3.10 -12.93 22.31
C PRO A 309 -4.38 -13.72 22.61
N GLY A 310 -4.37 -15.00 22.26
CA GLY A 310 -5.48 -15.92 22.48
C GLY A 310 -6.51 -16.01 21.35
N GLY A 311 -6.31 -15.27 20.24
CA GLY A 311 -7.26 -15.37 19.13
C GLY A 311 -6.88 -14.57 17.89
N GLU A 312 -7.78 -14.64 16.93
CA GLU A 312 -7.72 -13.87 15.68
C GLU A 312 -9.13 -13.52 15.21
N LEU A 313 -9.23 -12.48 14.40
CA LEU A 313 -10.39 -12.18 13.58
C LEU A 313 -10.00 -12.16 12.11
N ALA A 314 -10.88 -12.71 11.27
CA ALA A 314 -10.72 -12.58 9.83
C ALA A 314 -10.94 -11.13 9.38
N SER A 315 -10.37 -10.75 8.25
CA SER A 315 -10.73 -9.52 7.54
C SER A 315 -11.62 -9.84 6.33
N ASP A 316 -12.01 -8.81 5.59
CA ASP A 316 -12.69 -8.90 4.30
C ASP A 316 -11.88 -8.16 3.24
N PRO A 317 -10.91 -8.83 2.59
CA PRO A 317 -10.03 -8.20 1.60
C PRO A 317 -10.78 -7.69 0.36
N GLU A 318 -11.89 -8.33 -0.01
CA GLU A 318 -12.71 -7.90 -1.15
C GLU A 318 -13.42 -6.57 -0.84
N LEU A 319 -13.99 -6.46 0.36
CA LEU A 319 -14.57 -5.20 0.82
C LEU A 319 -13.49 -4.12 0.98
N ALA A 320 -12.32 -4.46 1.50
CA ALA A 320 -11.19 -3.54 1.62
C ALA A 320 -10.76 -2.99 0.25
N ALA A 321 -10.63 -3.86 -0.76
CA ALA A 321 -10.30 -3.46 -2.13
C ALA A 321 -11.40 -2.57 -2.74
N ARG A 322 -12.67 -2.94 -2.62
CA ARG A 322 -13.82 -2.13 -3.10
C ARG A 322 -13.87 -0.75 -2.46
N LEU A 323 -13.52 -0.64 -1.17
CA LEU A 323 -13.44 0.65 -0.48
C LEU A 323 -12.28 1.50 -1.01
N ALA A 324 -11.09 0.90 -1.23
CA ALA A 324 -9.94 1.59 -1.80
C ALA A 324 -10.22 2.08 -3.23
N ASP A 325 -10.92 1.29 -4.05
CA ASP A 325 -11.29 1.66 -5.41
C ASP A 325 -12.40 2.72 -5.47
N GLY A 326 -13.34 2.66 -4.52
CA GLY A 326 -14.53 3.54 -4.50
C GLY A 326 -14.33 4.86 -3.76
N VAL A 327 -13.29 5.01 -2.94
CA VAL A 327 -13.03 6.21 -2.13
C VAL A 327 -11.72 6.85 -2.57
N GLU A 328 -11.80 7.99 -3.23
CA GLU A 328 -10.63 8.74 -3.69
C GLU A 328 -9.70 9.08 -2.52
N GLY A 329 -8.42 8.71 -2.63
CA GLY A 329 -7.38 8.95 -1.62
C GLY A 329 -7.32 7.89 -0.50
N LEU A 330 -8.18 6.87 -0.51
CA LEU A 330 -8.07 5.72 0.36
C LEU A 330 -7.21 4.63 -0.31
N GLU A 331 -6.15 4.20 0.35
CA GLU A 331 -5.20 3.24 -0.20
C GLU A 331 -5.16 1.94 0.61
N LEU A 332 -4.94 0.80 -0.06
CA LEU A 332 -4.59 -0.45 0.60
C LEU A 332 -3.15 -0.33 1.14
N ASP A 333 -2.98 -0.16 2.43
CA ASP A 333 -1.66 0.09 3.02
C ASP A 333 -1.47 -0.58 4.38
N ALA A 334 -0.57 -1.58 4.43
CA ALA A 334 -0.23 -2.30 5.65
C ALA A 334 0.59 -1.47 6.65
N ASP A 335 1.43 -0.53 6.16
CA ASP A 335 2.31 0.27 7.02
C ASP A 335 1.55 1.20 7.95
N ALA A 336 0.45 1.78 7.46
CA ALA A 336 -0.42 2.62 8.27
C ALA A 336 -1.01 1.86 9.49
N HIS A 337 -1.12 0.53 9.37
CA HIS A 337 -1.70 -0.33 10.40
C HIS A 337 -0.68 -1.06 11.27
N ARG A 338 0.60 -1.07 10.89
CA ARG A 338 1.64 -1.89 11.54
C ARG A 338 1.73 -1.67 13.04
N GLU A 339 1.73 -0.43 13.47
CA GLU A 339 1.85 -0.03 14.88
C GLU A 339 0.63 0.73 15.40
N GLU A 340 -0.47 0.75 14.63
CA GLU A 340 -1.70 1.44 15.03
C GLU A 340 -2.45 0.61 16.09
N HIS A 341 -2.71 1.23 17.23
CA HIS A 341 -3.33 0.57 18.38
C HIS A 341 -4.86 0.64 18.39
N ALA A 342 -5.42 1.70 17.80
CA ALA A 342 -6.80 2.06 18.00
C ALA A 342 -7.82 1.06 17.41
N ILE A 343 -7.41 0.26 16.41
CA ILE A 343 -8.19 -0.87 15.91
C ILE A 343 -7.94 -2.09 16.79
N GLU A 344 -6.65 -2.39 17.06
CA GLU A 344 -6.23 -3.61 17.75
C GLU A 344 -6.89 -3.79 19.11
N VAL A 345 -6.98 -2.73 19.92
CA VAL A 345 -7.57 -2.79 21.27
C VAL A 345 -9.06 -3.16 21.29
N GLN A 346 -9.76 -2.98 20.17
CA GLN A 346 -11.18 -3.34 20.03
C GLN A 346 -11.37 -4.84 19.70
N LEU A 347 -10.37 -5.46 19.06
CA LEU A 347 -10.51 -6.78 18.44
C LEU A 347 -10.84 -7.89 19.44
N PRO A 348 -10.15 -8.03 20.61
CA PRO A 348 -10.50 -9.10 21.54
C PRO A 348 -11.87 -8.91 22.18
N LEU A 349 -12.31 -7.67 22.39
CA LEU A 349 -13.66 -7.35 22.90
C LEU A 349 -14.74 -7.78 21.90
N LEU A 350 -14.54 -7.45 20.62
CA LEU A 350 -15.43 -7.86 19.54
C LEU A 350 -15.44 -9.37 19.33
N ALA A 351 -14.26 -10.01 19.34
CA ALA A 351 -14.13 -11.45 19.19
C ALA A 351 -14.82 -12.25 20.32
N ARG A 352 -14.85 -11.71 21.55
CA ARG A 352 -15.54 -12.31 22.69
C ARG A 352 -17.05 -12.43 22.46
N LEU A 353 -17.63 -11.46 21.75
CA LEU A 353 -19.06 -11.39 21.43
C LEU A 353 -19.41 -12.04 20.09
N ALA A 354 -18.54 -11.90 19.10
CA ALA A 354 -18.74 -12.37 17.73
C ALA A 354 -17.44 -13.00 17.15
N PRO A 355 -17.12 -14.26 17.53
CA PRO A 355 -15.84 -14.89 17.17
C PRO A 355 -15.67 -15.15 15.67
N ARG A 356 -16.73 -15.02 14.87
CA ARG A 356 -16.69 -15.16 13.39
C ARG A 356 -16.76 -13.82 12.67
N LEU A 357 -16.71 -12.70 13.41
CA LEU A 357 -16.72 -11.37 12.84
C LEU A 357 -15.56 -11.17 11.87
N ARG A 358 -15.84 -10.59 10.71
CA ARG A 358 -14.81 -10.06 9.80
C ARG A 358 -14.60 -8.58 10.07
N VAL A 359 -13.35 -8.13 10.17
CA VAL A 359 -13.02 -6.75 10.50
C VAL A 359 -12.21 -6.10 9.38
N VAL A 360 -12.76 -5.06 8.76
CA VAL A 360 -12.03 -4.15 7.87
C VAL A 360 -11.56 -2.94 8.68
N GLY A 361 -10.26 -2.73 8.78
CA GLY A 361 -9.67 -1.61 9.52
C GLY A 361 -9.33 -0.46 8.59
N ILE A 362 -9.70 0.78 8.99
CA ILE A 362 -9.37 2.00 8.24
C ILE A 362 -8.75 3.03 9.18
N THR A 363 -7.56 3.53 8.83
CA THR A 363 -6.97 4.70 9.49
C THR A 363 -7.27 5.96 8.68
N VAL A 364 -7.73 7.01 9.37
CA VAL A 364 -8.10 8.28 8.76
C VAL A 364 -7.24 9.40 9.34
N GLY A 365 -6.34 9.93 8.53
CA GLY A 365 -5.51 11.09 8.89
C GLY A 365 -6.32 12.38 8.90
N ASP A 366 -5.81 13.37 9.62
CA ASP A 366 -6.44 14.70 9.71
C ASP A 366 -6.63 15.32 8.31
N SER A 367 -7.81 15.89 8.10
CA SER A 367 -8.25 16.36 6.77
C SER A 367 -9.28 17.49 6.88
N PRO A 368 -9.38 18.35 5.88
CA PRO A 368 -10.45 19.35 5.79
C PRO A 368 -11.83 18.71 5.73
N LEU A 369 -12.83 19.38 6.30
CA LEU A 369 -14.21 18.90 6.33
C LEU A 369 -14.75 18.44 4.96
N PRO A 370 -14.57 19.19 3.84
CA PRO A 370 -15.11 18.76 2.55
C PRO A 370 -14.53 17.42 2.05
N GLU A 371 -13.29 17.10 2.41
CA GLU A 371 -12.67 15.82 2.06
C GLU A 371 -13.29 14.68 2.87
N LEU A 372 -13.49 14.88 4.17
CA LEU A 372 -14.12 13.89 5.06
C LEU A 372 -15.57 13.59 4.66
N LEU A 373 -16.33 14.62 4.28
CA LEU A 373 -17.70 14.44 3.79
C LEU A 373 -17.70 13.64 2.48
N ARG A 374 -16.83 13.97 1.51
CA ARG A 374 -16.70 13.18 0.28
C ARG A 374 -16.34 11.72 0.56
N PHE A 375 -15.44 11.48 1.53
CA PHE A 375 -15.11 10.12 1.95
C PHE A 375 -16.37 9.39 2.46
N GLY A 376 -17.13 9.98 3.38
CA GLY A 376 -18.37 9.38 3.92
C GLY A 376 -19.40 9.07 2.82
N VAL A 377 -19.61 10.01 1.89
CA VAL A 377 -20.50 9.80 0.73
C VAL A 377 -20.00 8.64 -0.14
N ALA A 378 -18.72 8.62 -0.52
CA ALA A 378 -18.15 7.57 -1.36
C ALA A 378 -18.24 6.20 -0.67
N MET A 379 -17.93 6.13 0.62
CA MET A 379 -18.08 4.91 1.42
C MET A 379 -19.55 4.45 1.44
N SER A 380 -20.53 5.34 1.57
CA SER A 380 -21.95 4.99 1.53
C SER A 380 -22.35 4.36 0.19
N VAL A 381 -21.81 4.84 -0.92
CA VAL A 381 -22.05 4.26 -2.26
C VAL A 381 -21.56 2.81 -2.33
N VAL A 382 -20.34 2.53 -1.83
CA VAL A 382 -19.78 1.17 -1.80
C VAL A 382 -20.62 0.23 -0.95
N LEU A 383 -21.21 0.73 0.16
CA LEU A 383 -21.94 -0.08 1.14
C LEU A 383 -23.44 -0.24 0.82
N ARG A 384 -24.00 0.60 -0.04
CA ARG A 384 -25.45 0.65 -0.32
C ARG A 384 -26.00 -0.66 -0.83
N ASP A 385 -25.28 -1.29 -1.75
CA ASP A 385 -25.75 -2.50 -2.46
C ASP A 385 -25.30 -3.81 -1.78
N MET A 386 -24.73 -3.72 -0.56
CA MET A 386 -24.34 -4.91 0.19
C MET A 386 -25.59 -5.62 0.75
N PRO A 387 -25.72 -6.96 0.54
CA PRO A 387 -26.84 -7.73 1.09
C PRO A 387 -26.98 -7.63 2.61
N GLN A 388 -25.85 -7.61 3.30
CA GLN A 388 -25.74 -7.38 4.74
C GLN A 388 -24.74 -6.24 4.98
N ARG A 389 -25.24 -5.18 5.62
CA ARG A 389 -24.40 -4.00 5.90
C ARG A 389 -23.49 -4.26 7.08
N PRO A 390 -22.21 -3.84 6.99
CA PRO A 390 -21.30 -3.91 8.12
C PRO A 390 -21.68 -2.90 9.21
N LEU A 391 -21.32 -3.20 10.46
CA LEU A 391 -21.31 -2.23 11.54
C LEU A 391 -20.22 -1.19 11.28
N LEU A 392 -20.54 0.11 11.32
CA LEU A 392 -19.55 1.18 11.22
C LEU A 392 -19.10 1.61 12.61
N LEU A 393 -17.87 1.26 12.98
CA LEU A 393 -17.32 1.54 14.30
C LEU A 393 -16.30 2.67 14.25
N VAL A 394 -16.55 3.74 14.99
CA VAL A 394 -15.60 4.81 15.29
C VAL A 394 -14.78 4.42 16.51
N SER A 395 -13.47 4.29 16.36
CA SER A 395 -12.56 4.14 17.48
C SER A 395 -12.00 5.51 17.86
N SER A 396 -12.38 6.06 19.02
CA SER A 396 -12.04 7.44 19.41
C SER A 396 -12.04 7.64 20.92
N ASP A 397 -10.96 8.22 21.41
CA ASP A 397 -10.98 8.91 22.71
C ASP A 397 -11.46 10.36 22.51
N MET A 398 -11.86 11.02 23.60
CA MET A 398 -12.39 12.38 23.62
C MET A 398 -11.26 13.40 23.92
N ASN A 399 -11.50 14.43 24.72
CA ASN A 399 -10.51 15.46 25.02
C ASN A 399 -9.32 14.90 25.82
N HIS A 400 -8.11 15.39 25.50
CA HIS A 400 -6.86 14.95 26.12
C HIS A 400 -6.18 16.07 26.91
N PHE A 401 -5.57 15.68 28.04
CA PHE A 401 -4.59 16.46 28.77
C PHE A 401 -5.07 17.76 29.43
N ALA A 402 -6.36 17.95 29.64
CA ALA A 402 -6.94 18.96 30.52
C ALA A 402 -7.32 18.33 31.89
N ASP A 403 -7.65 19.14 32.87
CA ASP A 403 -8.23 18.66 34.14
C ASP A 403 -9.62 18.04 33.93
N VAL A 404 -10.12 17.34 34.93
CA VAL A 404 -11.41 16.64 34.85
C VAL A 404 -12.55 17.59 34.50
N ALA A 405 -12.66 18.77 35.12
CA ALA A 405 -13.75 19.71 34.89
C ALA A 405 -13.73 20.30 33.46
N ALA A 406 -12.54 20.71 32.98
CA ALA A 406 -12.38 21.22 31.65
C ALA A 406 -12.63 20.12 30.60
N THR A 407 -12.15 18.90 30.81
CA THR A 407 -12.37 17.74 29.92
C THR A 407 -13.87 17.40 29.85
N GLN A 408 -14.57 17.29 30.96
CA GLN A 408 -16.01 17.02 31.00
C GLN A 408 -16.83 18.10 30.26
N ARG A 409 -16.44 19.37 30.39
CA ARG A 409 -17.08 20.48 29.65
C ARG A 409 -16.82 20.37 28.15
N LEU A 410 -15.58 20.15 27.75
CA LEU A 410 -15.21 20.04 26.33
C LEU A 410 -15.82 18.80 25.67
N ASP A 411 -15.78 17.65 26.34
CA ASP A 411 -16.44 16.43 25.89
C ASP A 411 -17.95 16.62 25.77
N GLY A 412 -18.55 17.37 26.71
CA GLY A 412 -19.97 17.73 26.68
C GLY A 412 -20.34 18.51 25.41
N LEU A 413 -19.52 19.46 24.97
CA LEU A 413 -19.74 20.20 23.73
C LEU A 413 -19.68 19.27 22.49
N ALA A 414 -18.65 18.44 22.39
CA ALA A 414 -18.51 17.50 21.28
C ALA A 414 -19.67 16.48 21.25
N LEU A 415 -20.04 15.91 22.38
CA LEU A 415 -21.12 14.93 22.48
C LEU A 415 -22.49 15.54 22.16
N ASN A 416 -22.75 16.78 22.58
CA ASN A 416 -23.96 17.49 22.20
C ASN A 416 -24.03 17.73 20.68
N ALA A 417 -22.91 18.07 20.05
CA ALA A 417 -22.84 18.19 18.61
C ALA A 417 -23.09 16.85 17.91
N ILE A 418 -22.49 15.74 18.38
CA ILE A 418 -22.72 14.40 17.84
C ILE A 418 -24.19 13.99 17.98
N ALA A 419 -24.83 14.31 19.09
CA ALA A 419 -26.23 14.02 19.32
C ALA A 419 -27.20 14.72 18.36
N THR A 420 -26.79 15.83 17.72
CA THR A 420 -27.56 16.47 16.64
C THR A 420 -27.58 15.64 15.36
N ARG A 421 -26.65 14.70 15.20
CA ARG A 421 -26.50 13.86 14.00
C ARG A 421 -26.06 14.66 12.76
N ASP A 422 -25.44 15.80 12.97
CA ASP A 422 -24.89 16.68 11.94
C ASP A 422 -23.35 16.60 11.96
N PRO A 423 -22.71 15.90 11.00
CA PRO A 423 -21.24 15.75 10.95
C PRO A 423 -20.51 17.07 10.74
N GLU A 424 -21.12 18.05 10.07
CA GLU A 424 -20.55 19.39 9.86
C GLU A 424 -20.46 20.13 11.20
N LEU A 425 -21.56 20.15 11.96
CA LEU A 425 -21.60 20.77 13.28
C LEU A 425 -20.61 20.11 14.26
N VAL A 426 -20.44 18.77 14.18
CA VAL A 426 -19.43 18.06 14.99
C VAL A 426 -18.04 18.57 14.67
N TYR A 427 -17.68 18.61 13.39
CA TYR A 427 -16.37 19.10 12.95
C TYR A 427 -16.10 20.53 13.41
N GLU A 428 -17.05 21.44 13.16
CA GLU A 428 -16.93 22.84 13.55
C GLU A 428 -16.83 23.03 15.07
N THR A 429 -17.69 22.36 15.84
CA THR A 429 -17.67 22.45 17.30
C THR A 429 -16.33 21.99 17.88
N VAL A 430 -15.80 20.85 17.42
CA VAL A 430 -14.52 20.32 17.90
C VAL A 430 -13.36 21.25 17.52
N ARG A 431 -13.33 21.77 16.29
CA ARG A 431 -12.27 22.67 15.82
C ARG A 431 -12.30 24.04 16.48
N GLN A 432 -13.47 24.68 16.58
CA GLN A 432 -13.63 26.01 17.18
C GLN A 432 -13.28 26.01 18.68
N ASN A 433 -13.66 24.96 19.39
CA ASN A 433 -13.37 24.82 20.82
C ASN A 433 -12.02 24.15 21.11
N ARG A 434 -11.21 23.82 20.06
CA ARG A 434 -9.91 23.17 20.17
C ARG A 434 -9.97 21.88 21.03
N ILE A 435 -11.04 21.12 20.87
CA ILE A 435 -11.20 19.83 21.56
C ILE A 435 -10.26 18.83 20.91
N SER A 436 -9.43 18.17 21.71
CA SER A 436 -8.42 17.23 21.21
C SER A 436 -8.97 15.80 21.01
N MET A 437 -10.22 15.67 20.52
CA MET A 437 -10.84 14.40 20.14
C MET A 437 -10.05 13.78 18.99
N CYS A 438 -9.36 12.66 19.26
CA CYS A 438 -8.47 12.03 18.26
C CYS A 438 -9.25 11.47 17.07
N GLY A 439 -10.43 10.92 17.29
CA GLY A 439 -11.30 10.33 16.27
C GLY A 439 -12.28 11.29 15.60
N LEU A 440 -12.01 12.60 15.57
CA LEU A 440 -12.87 13.57 14.88
C LEU A 440 -13.08 13.20 13.40
N ALA A 441 -12.01 12.95 12.67
CA ALA A 441 -12.09 12.60 11.25
C ALA A 441 -12.86 11.28 11.01
N PRO A 442 -12.55 10.16 11.67
CA PRO A 442 -13.36 8.95 11.60
C PRO A 442 -14.83 9.16 11.95
N CYS A 443 -15.12 9.96 12.99
CA CYS A 443 -16.49 10.25 13.44
C CYS A 443 -17.29 10.95 12.34
N VAL A 444 -16.74 12.00 11.74
CA VAL A 444 -17.37 12.74 10.62
C VAL A 444 -17.63 11.81 9.43
N VAL A 445 -16.64 10.99 9.04
CA VAL A 445 -16.78 10.03 7.92
C VAL A 445 -17.91 9.03 8.19
N VAL A 446 -17.94 8.42 9.38
CA VAL A 446 -18.96 7.44 9.73
C VAL A 446 -20.34 8.07 9.80
N MET A 447 -20.48 9.21 10.47
CA MET A 447 -21.76 9.92 10.55
C MET A 447 -22.28 10.31 9.18
N GLU A 448 -21.42 10.82 8.29
CA GLU A 448 -21.80 11.17 6.93
C GLU A 448 -22.22 9.94 6.12
N ALA A 449 -21.47 8.83 6.21
CA ALA A 449 -21.85 7.59 5.54
C ALA A 449 -23.20 7.06 6.03
N LEU A 450 -23.44 7.06 7.34
CA LEU A 450 -24.72 6.65 7.92
C LEU A 450 -25.87 7.59 7.51
N ARG A 451 -25.62 8.89 7.42
CA ARG A 451 -26.59 9.89 6.92
C ARG A 451 -27.04 9.57 5.50
N TRP A 452 -26.08 9.33 4.59
CA TRP A 452 -26.39 8.99 3.19
C TRP A 452 -26.99 7.57 2.99
N LEU A 453 -26.77 6.67 3.93
CA LEU A 453 -27.43 5.37 3.96
C LEU A 453 -28.85 5.44 4.57
N GLY A 454 -29.26 6.59 5.13
CA GLY A 454 -30.55 6.75 5.83
C GLY A 454 -30.59 6.03 7.17
N LEU A 455 -29.43 5.82 7.81
CA LEU A 455 -29.26 5.04 9.05
C LEU A 455 -28.82 5.88 10.24
N LEU A 456 -28.73 7.20 10.14
CA LEU A 456 -28.38 8.11 11.23
C LEU A 456 -29.65 8.81 11.79
N ASN A 457 -30.61 8.02 12.27
CA ASN A 457 -31.88 8.54 12.76
C ASN A 457 -31.90 8.77 14.26
N ARG A 458 -31.05 8.07 15.02
CA ARG A 458 -30.89 8.18 16.46
C ARG A 458 -29.43 8.08 16.87
N CYS A 459 -29.09 8.74 17.98
CA CYS A 459 -27.79 8.65 18.63
C CYS A 459 -28.05 8.44 20.14
N GLU A 460 -27.49 7.37 20.71
CA GLU A 460 -27.67 7.02 22.12
C GLU A 460 -26.31 7.00 22.84
N SER A 461 -26.25 7.63 24.01
CA SER A 461 -25.06 7.59 24.87
C SER A 461 -25.10 6.36 25.75
N VAL A 462 -24.06 5.53 25.69
CA VAL A 462 -23.84 4.38 26.55
C VAL A 462 -23.23 4.79 27.87
N GLY A 463 -22.33 5.78 27.86
CA GLY A 463 -21.66 6.28 29.04
C GLY A 463 -20.49 7.21 28.70
N ARG A 464 -19.95 7.80 29.78
CA ARG A 464 -18.75 8.65 29.77
C ARG A 464 -17.84 8.25 30.92
N ALA A 465 -16.54 8.44 30.74
CA ALA A 465 -15.54 8.25 31.77
C ALA A 465 -14.32 9.15 31.50
N THR A 466 -13.43 9.21 32.45
CA THR A 466 -12.09 9.82 32.30
C THR A 466 -11.02 8.87 32.82
N SER A 467 -9.77 9.12 32.48
CA SER A 467 -8.67 8.32 33.04
C SER A 467 -8.53 8.44 34.56
N ALA A 468 -9.07 9.51 35.18
CA ALA A 468 -9.12 9.67 36.62
C ALA A 468 -10.07 8.66 37.29
N ASP A 469 -11.13 8.21 36.62
CA ASP A 469 -12.04 7.22 37.15
C ASP A 469 -11.41 5.83 37.37
N ALA A 470 -10.27 5.60 36.70
CA ALA A 470 -9.42 4.42 36.86
C ALA A 470 -8.18 4.68 37.76
N GLY A 471 -8.19 5.76 38.51
CA GLY A 471 -7.09 6.12 39.44
C GLY A 471 -5.95 6.93 38.84
N GLY A 472 -6.11 7.44 37.62
CA GLY A 472 -5.17 8.39 37.01
C GLY A 472 -5.19 9.78 37.70
N PRO A 473 -4.21 10.65 37.42
CA PRO A 473 -4.17 12.01 37.97
C PRO A 473 -5.37 12.83 37.45
N SER A 474 -5.95 13.70 38.32
CA SER A 474 -7.14 14.50 38.00
C SER A 474 -6.85 15.81 37.28
N ASP A 475 -5.63 16.26 37.28
CA ASP A 475 -5.17 17.51 36.68
C ASP A 475 -4.84 17.36 35.20
N ARG A 476 -4.69 16.11 34.71
CA ARG A 476 -4.36 15.82 33.32
C ARG A 476 -4.98 14.49 32.87
N VAL A 477 -6.22 14.55 32.41
CA VAL A 477 -7.00 13.36 32.04
C VAL A 477 -7.21 13.20 30.53
N VAL A 478 -7.63 12.00 30.15
CA VAL A 478 -8.23 11.69 28.83
C VAL A 478 -9.68 11.39 29.06
N GLY A 479 -10.57 12.01 28.28
CA GLY A 479 -12.00 11.75 28.28
C GLY A 479 -12.36 10.56 27.39
N TYR A 480 -13.40 9.84 27.78
CA TYR A 480 -13.94 8.67 27.06
C TYR A 480 -15.44 8.79 26.90
N ALA A 481 -15.95 8.35 25.75
CA ALA A 481 -17.39 8.25 25.51
C ALA A 481 -17.72 6.99 24.71
N GLY A 482 -18.89 6.41 25.00
CA GLY A 482 -19.49 5.34 24.24
C GLY A 482 -20.81 5.80 23.63
N LEU A 483 -20.97 5.63 22.32
CA LEU A 483 -22.15 6.05 21.56
C LEU A 483 -22.63 4.93 20.63
N LEU A 484 -23.93 4.95 20.33
CA LEU A 484 -24.59 4.07 19.37
C LEU A 484 -25.35 4.90 18.35
N PHE A 485 -25.25 4.55 17.07
CA PHE A 485 -25.90 5.20 15.94
C PHE A 485 -26.87 4.25 15.23
N GLY A 486 -28.09 4.72 14.93
CA GLY A 486 -29.12 3.91 14.27
C GLY A 486 -30.26 4.69 13.67
#